data_792b65f67f040a31c5999ff265124e2d
#
_entry.id   792b65f67f040a31c5999ff265124e2d
#
_cell.length_a   1.000
_cell.length_b   1.000
_cell.length_c   1.000
_cell.angle_alpha   90.00
_cell.angle_beta   90.00
_cell.angle_gamma   90.00
#
_symmetry.space_group_name_H-M   'P 1'
#
loop_
_entity.id
_entity.type
_entity.pdbx_description
1 polymer ?
#
loop_
_entity_poly.entity_id
_entity_poly.type
_entity_poly.pdbx_seq_one_letter_code
_entity_poly.pdbx_strand_id
1 'polypeptide(L)'
;MEVRIEQSWKNALADEFGKPYFESLVRFLRSEKAAGQTIYPPGSQIFRAFDLTPLDELKVVILGQDPYHGPGQAHGLSFSVSAGVPAPPSLKNIFKEIESDLGVKMSGYPDLEKWARQGVLLLNAVLTVRAGMAASHSKIGWEEFTDAVIRYISDNCEGVVFLLWGNFARSKSALIDRSRHHVLEAAHPSPLARGAFFGCRHFSQTNTLLSAQGKAPIDWVL
;
A
#
# COMPACT_ATOMS: atom_id res chain seq x y z
N MET A 1 -23.31 -9.49 -0.80
CA MET A 1 -22.59 -9.11 0.43
C MET A 1 -22.16 -7.65 0.29
N GLU A 2 -22.38 -6.86 1.31
CA GLU A 2 -21.98 -5.44 1.27
C GLU A 2 -20.52 -5.31 1.72
N VAL A 3 -19.66 -4.81 0.84
CA VAL A 3 -18.27 -4.48 1.16
C VAL A 3 -18.23 -3.05 1.71
N ARG A 4 -17.65 -2.90 2.90
CA ARG A 4 -17.47 -1.58 3.54
C ARG A 4 -16.13 -1.01 3.11
N ILE A 5 -16.17 -0.11 2.15
CA ILE A 5 -15.02 0.62 1.59
C ILE A 5 -15.50 2.04 1.25
N GLU A 6 -14.59 2.99 1.21
CA GLU A 6 -14.90 4.38 0.86
C GLU A 6 -15.65 4.45 -0.49
N GLN A 7 -16.61 5.38 -0.59
CA GLN A 7 -17.63 5.36 -1.65
C GLN A 7 -17.07 5.48 -3.07
N SER A 8 -16.05 6.31 -3.29
CA SER A 8 -15.46 6.45 -4.64
C SER A 8 -14.80 5.15 -5.13
N TRP A 9 -14.14 4.45 -4.24
CA TRP A 9 -13.58 3.11 -4.52
C TRP A 9 -14.66 2.05 -4.66
N LYS A 10 -15.72 2.12 -3.86
CA LYS A 10 -16.86 1.20 -3.97
C LYS A 10 -17.50 1.29 -5.35
N ASN A 11 -17.67 2.49 -5.88
CA ASN A 11 -18.20 2.71 -7.21
C ASN A 11 -17.23 2.22 -8.30
N ALA A 12 -15.94 2.56 -8.17
CA ALA A 12 -14.90 2.20 -9.14
C ALA A 12 -14.70 0.69 -9.27
N LEU A 13 -14.81 -0.04 -8.16
CA LEU A 13 -14.51 -1.47 -8.05
C LEU A 13 -15.76 -2.34 -7.93
N ALA A 14 -16.95 -1.76 -8.19
CA ALA A 14 -18.23 -2.46 -8.00
C ALA A 14 -18.29 -3.83 -8.71
N ASP A 15 -17.77 -3.90 -9.92
CA ASP A 15 -17.76 -5.15 -10.71
C ASP A 15 -16.87 -6.22 -10.08
N GLU A 16 -15.79 -5.83 -9.42
CA GLU A 16 -14.87 -6.80 -8.78
C GLU A 16 -15.53 -7.55 -7.62
N PHE A 17 -16.36 -6.86 -6.85
CA PHE A 17 -17.02 -7.46 -5.68
C PHE A 17 -18.04 -8.55 -6.00
N GLY A 18 -18.54 -8.59 -7.22
CA GLY A 18 -19.45 -9.62 -7.73
C GLY A 18 -18.77 -10.78 -8.44
N LYS A 19 -17.47 -10.74 -8.62
CA LYS A 19 -16.73 -11.80 -9.34
C LYS A 19 -16.54 -13.05 -8.49
N PRO A 20 -16.49 -14.25 -9.12
CA PRO A 20 -16.34 -15.52 -8.39
C PRO A 20 -15.10 -15.59 -7.50
N TYR A 21 -13.98 -15.01 -7.94
CA TYR A 21 -12.76 -15.02 -7.13
C TYR A 21 -12.94 -14.23 -5.82
N PHE A 22 -13.66 -13.10 -5.89
CA PHE A 22 -13.90 -12.27 -4.70
C PHE A 22 -14.87 -12.94 -3.72
N GLU A 23 -15.91 -13.61 -4.23
CA GLU A 23 -16.81 -14.41 -3.43
C GLU A 23 -16.07 -15.57 -2.72
N SER A 24 -15.17 -16.23 -3.44
CA SER A 24 -14.32 -17.30 -2.89
C SER A 24 -13.37 -16.77 -1.81
N LEU A 25 -12.75 -15.61 -2.04
CA LEU A 25 -11.91 -14.92 -1.07
C LEU A 25 -12.67 -14.64 0.23
N VAL A 26 -13.86 -14.09 0.14
CA VAL A 26 -14.70 -13.78 1.31
C VAL A 26 -15.10 -15.06 2.05
N ARG A 27 -15.48 -16.10 1.32
CA ARG A 27 -15.83 -17.40 1.89
C ARG A 27 -14.63 -17.99 2.65
N PHE A 28 -13.44 -17.90 2.07
CA PHE A 28 -12.22 -18.33 2.74
C PHE A 28 -11.96 -17.59 4.05
N LEU A 29 -12.02 -16.25 4.05
CA LEU A 29 -11.80 -15.45 5.26
C LEU A 29 -12.85 -15.75 6.35
N ARG A 30 -14.09 -16.00 5.97
CA ARG A 30 -15.13 -16.41 6.91
C ARG A 30 -14.83 -17.78 7.51
N SER A 31 -14.38 -18.75 6.71
CA SER A 31 -14.01 -20.07 7.19
C SER A 31 -12.80 -20.03 8.14
N GLU A 32 -11.83 -19.18 7.89
CA GLU A 32 -10.70 -18.94 8.79
C GLU A 32 -11.18 -18.46 10.17
N LYS A 33 -12.07 -17.47 10.18
CA LYS A 33 -12.65 -16.94 11.42
C LYS A 33 -13.48 -18.00 12.15
N ALA A 34 -14.30 -18.75 11.43
CA ALA A 34 -15.10 -19.84 12.01
C ALA A 34 -14.24 -20.94 12.63
N ALA A 35 -13.05 -21.17 12.06
CA ALA A 35 -12.05 -22.10 12.58
C ALA A 35 -11.22 -21.53 13.74
N GLY A 36 -11.53 -20.33 14.22
CA GLY A 36 -10.82 -19.69 15.33
C GLY A 36 -9.45 -19.08 14.95
N GLN A 37 -9.16 -18.92 13.65
CA GLN A 37 -7.91 -18.30 13.23
C GLN A 37 -7.94 -16.79 13.45
N THR A 38 -6.83 -16.24 13.93
CA THR A 38 -6.64 -14.79 14.04
C THR A 38 -6.10 -14.27 12.71
N ILE A 39 -6.78 -13.25 12.15
CA ILE A 39 -6.43 -12.62 10.88
C ILE A 39 -6.02 -11.17 11.15
N TYR A 40 -4.94 -10.73 10.53
CA TYR A 40 -4.49 -9.33 10.54
C TYR A 40 -4.61 -8.70 9.16
N PRO A 41 -4.90 -7.37 9.06
CA PRO A 41 -5.39 -6.52 10.14
C PRO A 41 -6.80 -6.90 10.60
N PRO A 42 -7.32 -6.29 11.68
CA PRO A 42 -8.74 -6.43 12.06
C PRO A 42 -9.68 -6.12 10.89
N GLY A 43 -10.81 -6.79 10.82
CA GLY A 43 -11.73 -6.71 9.68
C GLY A 43 -12.14 -5.28 9.28
N SER A 44 -12.29 -4.38 10.26
CA SER A 44 -12.58 -2.95 10.02
C SER A 44 -11.43 -2.17 9.38
N GLN A 45 -10.22 -2.73 9.32
CA GLN A 45 -9.02 -2.07 8.81
C GLN A 45 -8.50 -2.69 7.50
N ILE A 46 -9.14 -3.72 6.96
CA ILE A 46 -8.68 -4.39 5.72
C ILE A 46 -8.61 -3.39 4.55
N PHE A 47 -9.60 -2.50 4.45
CA PHE A 47 -9.68 -1.49 3.38
C PHE A 47 -9.27 -0.08 3.83
N ARG A 48 -8.55 0.05 4.94
CA ARG A 48 -8.20 1.35 5.51
C ARG A 48 -7.39 2.23 4.55
N ALA A 49 -6.52 1.65 3.72
CA ALA A 49 -5.78 2.40 2.70
C ALA A 49 -6.71 3.16 1.75
N PHE A 50 -7.79 2.51 1.34
CA PHE A 50 -8.82 3.11 0.49
C PHE A 50 -9.67 4.14 1.24
N ASP A 51 -10.01 3.86 2.50
CA ASP A 51 -10.83 4.74 3.32
C ASP A 51 -10.14 6.09 3.60
N LEU A 52 -8.83 6.08 3.76
CA LEU A 52 -8.01 7.27 4.02
C LEU A 52 -7.59 8.03 2.76
N THR A 53 -7.64 7.38 1.61
CA THR A 53 -7.24 7.96 0.32
C THR A 53 -8.36 7.77 -0.70
N PRO A 54 -9.40 8.62 -0.68
CA PRO A 54 -10.43 8.62 -1.72
C PRO A 54 -9.82 8.71 -3.12
N LEU A 55 -10.49 8.10 -4.10
CA LEU A 55 -9.95 7.99 -5.46
C LEU A 55 -9.68 9.34 -6.13
N ASP A 56 -10.51 10.35 -5.87
CA ASP A 56 -10.36 11.71 -6.38
C ASP A 56 -9.22 12.50 -5.71
N GLU A 57 -8.73 12.04 -4.58
CA GLU A 57 -7.57 12.62 -3.87
C GLU A 57 -6.25 11.88 -4.15
N LEU A 58 -6.30 10.79 -4.91
CA LEU A 58 -5.14 9.93 -5.18
C LEU A 58 -4.04 10.67 -5.95
N LYS A 59 -2.83 10.66 -5.41
CA LYS A 59 -1.62 11.24 -6.02
C LYS A 59 -0.51 10.23 -6.19
N VAL A 60 -0.32 9.35 -5.21
CA VAL A 60 0.80 8.41 -5.12
C VAL A 60 0.29 7.04 -4.72
N VAL A 61 0.88 6.00 -5.29
CA VAL A 61 0.69 4.61 -4.83
C VAL A 61 2.03 4.07 -4.35
N ILE A 62 2.09 3.59 -3.13
CA ILE A 62 3.22 2.81 -2.61
C ILE A 62 2.74 1.38 -2.41
N LEU A 63 3.32 0.45 -3.18
CA LEU A 63 2.89 -0.94 -3.17
C LEU A 63 3.77 -1.77 -2.24
N GLY A 64 3.14 -2.32 -1.19
CA GLY A 64 3.72 -3.37 -0.34
C GLY A 64 3.26 -4.76 -0.78
N GLN A 65 3.73 -5.80 -0.10
CA GLN A 65 3.40 -7.19 -0.46
C GLN A 65 2.25 -7.73 0.37
N ASP A 66 2.45 -8.02 1.64
CA ASP A 66 1.43 -8.52 2.56
C ASP A 66 1.54 -7.83 3.93
N PRO A 67 0.50 -7.90 4.78
CA PRO A 67 0.53 -7.28 6.09
C PRO A 67 1.55 -7.94 7.02
N TYR A 68 2.03 -7.19 8.00
CA TYR A 68 2.79 -7.77 9.11
C TYR A 68 1.94 -8.80 9.85
N HIS A 69 2.55 -9.93 10.21
CA HIS A 69 1.84 -11.05 10.85
C HIS A 69 1.98 -11.09 12.37
N GLY A 70 2.71 -10.14 12.97
CA GLY A 70 2.83 -10.01 14.40
C GLY A 70 1.63 -9.30 15.04
N PRO A 71 1.32 -9.58 16.32
CA PRO A 71 0.19 -8.96 17.01
C PRO A 71 0.34 -7.44 17.08
N GLY A 72 -0.75 -6.73 16.79
CA GLY A 72 -0.83 -5.27 16.90
C GLY A 72 -0.05 -4.49 15.84
N GLN A 73 0.61 -5.13 14.88
CA GLN A 73 1.41 -4.45 13.85
C GLN A 73 0.57 -3.94 12.68
N ALA A 74 -0.06 -4.84 11.92
CA ALA A 74 -0.82 -4.47 10.73
C ALA A 74 -2.09 -3.70 11.08
N HIS A 75 -2.32 -2.60 10.37
CA HIS A 75 -3.51 -1.77 10.54
C HIS A 75 -4.08 -1.24 9.21
N GLY A 76 -3.80 -1.93 8.11
CA GLY A 76 -4.40 -1.68 6.80
C GLY A 76 -3.63 -0.73 5.89
N LEU A 77 -2.44 -0.29 6.27
CA LEU A 77 -1.54 0.55 5.46
C LEU A 77 -0.22 -0.16 5.23
N SER A 78 0.24 -0.25 3.98
CA SER A 78 1.53 -0.87 3.65
C SER A 78 2.69 -0.18 4.37
N PHE A 79 3.67 -0.97 4.83
CA PHE A 79 4.86 -0.55 5.58
C PHE A 79 4.59 0.05 6.97
N SER A 80 3.38 0.50 7.25
CA SER A 80 2.96 1.17 8.46
C SER A 80 2.63 0.18 9.58
N VAL A 81 2.89 0.58 10.82
CA VAL A 81 2.39 -0.12 12.01
C VAL A 81 1.66 0.87 12.91
N SER A 82 0.80 0.33 13.79
CA SER A 82 0.04 1.15 14.73
C SER A 82 0.95 1.98 15.63
N ALA A 83 0.47 3.14 16.05
CA ALA A 83 1.15 3.97 17.04
C ALA A 83 1.47 3.16 18.31
N GLY A 84 2.68 3.35 18.85
CA GLY A 84 3.15 2.61 20.02
C GLY A 84 3.84 1.27 19.69
N VAL A 85 3.77 0.81 18.45
CA VAL A 85 4.54 -0.35 17.97
C VAL A 85 5.86 0.12 17.38
N PRO A 86 7.01 -0.50 17.70
CA PRO A 86 8.29 -0.11 17.10
C PRO A 86 8.28 -0.23 15.58
N ALA A 87 8.84 0.75 14.89
CA ALA A 87 8.97 0.72 13.43
C ALA A 87 9.76 -0.51 12.97
N PRO A 88 9.20 -1.34 12.08
CA PRO A 88 9.93 -2.47 11.51
C PRO A 88 11.16 -2.05 10.69
N PRO A 89 12.10 -2.96 10.42
CA PRO A 89 13.35 -2.64 9.74
C PRO A 89 13.18 -1.94 8.38
N SER A 90 12.23 -2.40 7.55
CA SER A 90 11.95 -1.75 6.27
C SER A 90 11.48 -0.31 6.44
N LEU A 91 10.60 -0.04 7.41
CA LEU A 91 10.10 1.31 7.70
C LEU A 91 11.22 2.22 8.23
N LYS A 92 12.11 1.70 9.08
CA LYS A 92 13.30 2.44 9.53
C LYS A 92 14.19 2.84 8.34
N ASN A 93 14.36 1.97 7.36
CA ASN A 93 15.14 2.28 6.16
C ASN A 93 14.45 3.30 5.27
N ILE A 94 13.12 3.25 5.16
CA ILE A 94 12.33 4.30 4.48
C ILE A 94 12.58 5.66 5.14
N PHE A 95 12.52 5.74 6.47
CA PHE A 95 12.79 6.98 7.20
C PHE A 95 14.22 7.51 6.98
N LYS A 96 15.23 6.64 7.01
CA LYS A 96 16.61 7.02 6.71
C LYS A 96 16.77 7.59 5.30
N GLU A 97 16.09 6.99 4.32
CA GLU A 97 16.12 7.52 2.95
C GLU A 97 15.43 8.88 2.85
N ILE A 98 14.29 9.08 3.52
CA ILE A 98 13.62 10.39 3.58
C ILE A 98 14.55 11.45 4.18
N GLU A 99 15.21 11.14 5.29
CA GLU A 99 16.17 12.04 5.94
C GLU A 99 17.31 12.45 4.98
N SER A 100 17.88 11.46 4.30
CA SER A 100 18.98 11.68 3.34
C SER A 100 18.51 12.44 2.10
N ASP A 101 17.37 12.10 1.56
CA ASP A 101 16.81 12.68 0.33
C ASP A 101 16.36 14.14 0.52
N LEU A 102 15.67 14.41 1.62
CA LEU A 102 15.04 15.71 1.86
C LEU A 102 15.82 16.62 2.83
N GLY A 103 16.87 16.12 3.46
CA GLY A 103 17.62 16.89 4.46
C GLY A 103 16.81 17.19 5.72
N VAL A 104 15.88 16.33 6.10
CA VAL A 104 14.99 16.47 7.25
C VAL A 104 15.33 15.45 8.32
N LYS A 105 14.72 15.58 9.49
CA LYS A 105 14.79 14.58 10.55
C LYS A 105 13.42 13.96 10.78
N MET A 106 13.33 12.63 10.78
CA MET A 106 12.12 11.89 11.07
C MET A 106 11.98 11.65 12.57
N SER A 107 10.76 11.76 13.09
CA SER A 107 10.50 11.50 14.52
C SER A 107 10.60 10.02 14.88
N GLY A 108 10.51 9.13 13.89
CA GLY A 108 10.39 7.69 14.10
C GLY A 108 8.96 7.24 14.38
N TYR A 109 7.97 8.13 14.32
CA TYR A 109 6.56 7.78 14.47
C TYR A 109 6.14 6.79 13.38
N PRO A 110 5.62 5.59 13.73
CA PRO A 110 5.53 4.49 12.77
C PRO A 110 4.21 4.40 12.01
N ASP A 111 3.23 5.23 12.36
CA ASP A 111 1.94 5.26 11.68
C ASP A 111 1.97 6.25 10.52
N LEU A 112 1.77 5.76 9.30
CA LEU A 112 1.84 6.51 8.05
C LEU A 112 0.48 7.14 7.65
N GLU A 113 -0.49 7.20 8.54
CA GLU A 113 -1.80 7.78 8.26
C GLU A 113 -1.71 9.19 7.67
N LYS A 114 -0.76 10.00 8.13
CA LYS A 114 -0.54 11.36 7.62
C LYS A 114 -0.24 11.37 6.12
N TRP A 115 0.50 10.38 5.61
CA TRP A 115 0.75 10.25 4.17
C TRP A 115 -0.53 9.87 3.43
N ALA A 116 -1.26 8.88 3.95
CA ALA A 116 -2.50 8.42 3.34
C ALA A 116 -3.52 9.56 3.18
N ARG A 117 -3.66 10.40 4.19
CA ARG A 117 -4.58 11.57 4.17
C ARG A 117 -4.16 12.66 3.18
N GLN A 118 -2.95 12.61 2.65
CA GLN A 118 -2.45 13.53 1.62
C GLN A 118 -2.59 12.96 0.19
N GLY A 119 -3.19 11.79 0.02
CA GLY A 119 -3.36 11.16 -1.28
C GLY A 119 -2.33 10.07 -1.61
N VAL A 120 -1.65 9.53 -0.61
CA VAL A 120 -0.74 8.39 -0.77
C VAL A 120 -1.48 7.09 -0.44
N LEU A 121 -1.84 6.33 -1.47
CA LEU A 121 -2.45 5.01 -1.31
C LEU A 121 -1.37 4.00 -0.88
N LEU A 122 -1.36 3.66 0.39
CA LEU A 122 -0.44 2.68 0.98
C LEU A 122 -1.05 1.28 0.84
N LEU A 123 -0.90 0.70 -0.34
CA LEU A 123 -1.56 -0.53 -0.76
C LEU A 123 -0.64 -1.74 -0.59
N ASN A 124 -1.10 -2.78 0.12
CA ASN A 124 -0.50 -4.10 0.01
C ASN A 124 -1.15 -4.89 -1.13
N ALA A 125 -0.40 -5.73 -1.82
CA ALA A 125 -0.94 -6.61 -2.86
C ALA A 125 -1.85 -7.68 -2.27
N VAL A 126 -1.58 -8.14 -1.05
CA VAL A 126 -2.39 -9.05 -0.24
C VAL A 126 -2.85 -8.30 0.99
N LEU A 127 -4.17 -8.25 1.25
CA LEU A 127 -4.72 -7.36 2.28
C LEU A 127 -4.93 -8.03 3.64
N THR A 128 -4.74 -9.35 3.74
CA THR A 128 -4.87 -10.09 5.00
C THR A 128 -3.75 -11.09 5.17
N VAL A 129 -3.51 -11.50 6.41
CA VAL A 129 -2.56 -12.54 6.77
C VAL A 129 -3.06 -13.27 8.02
N ARG A 130 -2.78 -14.58 8.14
CA ARG A 130 -3.00 -15.30 9.38
C ARG A 130 -1.91 -14.93 10.39
N ALA A 131 -2.29 -14.73 11.64
CA ALA A 131 -1.38 -14.42 12.74
C ALA A 131 -0.19 -15.38 12.79
N GLY A 132 1.04 -14.84 12.84
CA GLY A 132 2.27 -15.60 12.93
C GLY A 132 2.69 -16.35 11.65
N MET A 133 1.94 -16.23 10.55
CA MET A 133 2.20 -17.00 9.31
C MET A 133 2.33 -16.07 8.11
N ALA A 134 3.56 -15.60 7.86
CA ALA A 134 3.87 -14.75 6.70
C ALA A 134 3.37 -15.37 5.39
N ALA A 135 2.84 -14.55 4.49
CA ALA A 135 2.33 -14.94 3.17
C ALA A 135 1.22 -16.01 3.16
N SER A 136 0.60 -16.28 4.30
CA SER A 136 -0.43 -17.33 4.43
C SER A 136 -1.67 -17.12 3.56
N HIS A 137 -1.96 -15.86 3.17
CA HIS A 137 -3.10 -15.52 2.32
C HIS A 137 -2.69 -15.06 0.91
N SER A 138 -1.48 -15.36 0.47
CA SER A 138 -0.95 -14.91 -0.84
C SER A 138 -1.68 -15.50 -2.06
N LYS A 139 -2.42 -16.61 -1.89
CA LYS A 139 -3.07 -17.32 -3.01
C LYS A 139 -4.58 -17.42 -2.89
N ILE A 140 -5.22 -16.56 -2.08
CA ILE A 140 -6.66 -16.64 -1.84
C ILE A 140 -7.50 -15.72 -2.72
N GLY A 141 -6.87 -14.87 -3.55
CA GLY A 141 -7.56 -13.97 -4.49
C GLY A 141 -7.25 -12.48 -4.29
N TRP A 142 -6.53 -12.08 -3.23
CA TRP A 142 -6.20 -10.67 -3.01
C TRP A 142 -5.41 -10.03 -4.14
N GLU A 143 -4.43 -10.75 -4.72
CA GLU A 143 -3.64 -10.19 -5.82
C GLU A 143 -4.47 -9.89 -7.06
N GLU A 144 -5.48 -10.72 -7.36
CA GLU A 144 -6.41 -10.46 -8.46
C GLU A 144 -7.18 -9.16 -8.21
N PHE A 145 -7.64 -8.95 -6.98
CA PHE A 145 -8.33 -7.72 -6.60
C PHE A 145 -7.41 -6.49 -6.68
N THR A 146 -6.22 -6.55 -6.09
CA THR A 146 -5.30 -5.40 -6.08
C THR A 146 -4.69 -5.13 -7.45
N ASP A 147 -4.49 -6.13 -8.29
CA ASP A 147 -4.14 -5.94 -9.71
C ASP A 147 -5.26 -5.20 -10.44
N ALA A 148 -6.53 -5.51 -10.17
CA ALA A 148 -7.67 -4.76 -10.71
C ALA A 148 -7.69 -3.30 -10.23
N VAL A 149 -7.32 -3.04 -8.97
CA VAL A 149 -7.16 -1.68 -8.44
C VAL A 149 -6.10 -0.90 -9.23
N ILE A 150 -4.93 -1.50 -9.44
CA ILE A 150 -3.83 -0.87 -10.18
C ILE A 150 -4.25 -0.58 -11.63
N ARG A 151 -4.90 -1.53 -12.31
CA ARG A 151 -5.42 -1.34 -13.67
C ARG A 151 -6.46 -0.23 -13.71
N TYR A 152 -7.38 -0.19 -12.75
CA TYR A 152 -8.38 0.87 -12.69
C TYR A 152 -7.75 2.26 -12.58
N ILE A 153 -6.77 2.42 -11.70
CA ILE A 153 -6.00 3.66 -11.56
C ILE A 153 -5.30 4.01 -12.88
N SER A 154 -4.64 3.03 -13.50
CA SER A 154 -3.93 3.21 -14.77
C SER A 154 -4.86 3.71 -15.87
N ASP A 155 -6.07 3.16 -15.97
CA ASP A 155 -7.01 3.44 -17.06
C ASP A 155 -7.84 4.70 -16.82
N ASN A 156 -8.09 5.09 -15.57
CA ASN A 156 -9.08 6.12 -15.22
C ASN A 156 -8.50 7.36 -14.52
N CYS A 157 -7.26 7.33 -14.06
CA CYS A 157 -6.58 8.46 -13.43
C CYS A 157 -5.49 9.01 -14.34
N GLU A 158 -4.94 10.18 -13.97
CA GLU A 158 -3.85 10.85 -14.69
C GLU A 158 -2.74 11.28 -13.73
N GLY A 159 -1.50 11.08 -14.17
CA GLY A 159 -0.31 11.61 -13.50
C GLY A 159 -0.04 11.04 -12.11
N VAL A 160 -0.56 9.84 -11.80
CA VAL A 160 -0.28 9.17 -10.53
C VAL A 160 1.18 8.71 -10.49
N VAL A 161 1.84 8.87 -9.35
CA VAL A 161 3.21 8.41 -9.13
C VAL A 161 3.18 7.08 -8.39
N PHE A 162 3.67 6.02 -9.04
CA PHE A 162 3.77 4.68 -8.45
C PHE A 162 5.19 4.46 -7.92
N LEU A 163 5.32 4.15 -6.65
CA LEU A 163 6.58 3.75 -6.02
C LEU A 163 6.60 2.23 -5.87
N LEU A 164 7.43 1.56 -6.66
CA LEU A 164 7.53 0.10 -6.73
C LEU A 164 8.89 -0.35 -6.22
N TRP A 165 8.92 -0.92 -5.03
CA TRP A 165 10.13 -1.31 -4.32
C TRP A 165 10.30 -2.83 -4.24
N GLY A 166 11.37 -3.34 -4.81
CA GLY A 166 11.69 -4.76 -4.89
C GLY A 166 11.07 -5.46 -6.09
N ASN A 167 11.53 -6.66 -6.38
CA ASN A 167 11.16 -7.39 -7.59
C ASN A 167 9.66 -7.68 -7.69
N PHE A 168 9.02 -8.02 -6.56
CA PHE A 168 7.59 -8.29 -6.53
C PHE A 168 6.77 -7.06 -6.94
N ALA A 169 6.99 -5.90 -6.29
CA ALA A 169 6.28 -4.67 -6.61
C ALA A 169 6.59 -4.21 -8.05
N ARG A 170 7.85 -4.28 -8.46
CA ARG A 170 8.30 -3.90 -9.81
C ARG A 170 7.63 -4.75 -10.90
N SER A 171 7.30 -6.01 -10.64
CA SER A 171 6.57 -6.85 -11.59
C SER A 171 5.18 -6.31 -11.94
N LYS A 172 4.58 -5.50 -11.05
CA LYS A 172 3.27 -4.87 -11.25
C LYS A 172 3.33 -3.66 -12.20
N SER A 173 4.52 -3.19 -12.58
CA SER A 173 4.68 -2.11 -13.56
C SER A 173 4.06 -2.43 -14.91
N ALA A 174 3.96 -3.71 -15.27
CA ALA A 174 3.29 -4.17 -16.49
C ALA A 174 1.79 -3.82 -16.55
N LEU A 175 1.16 -3.51 -15.41
CA LEU A 175 -0.24 -3.12 -15.30
C LEU A 175 -0.46 -1.62 -15.51
N ILE A 176 0.60 -0.82 -15.61
CA ILE A 176 0.56 0.63 -15.54
C ILE A 176 0.94 1.23 -16.90
N ASP A 177 0.10 2.10 -17.44
CA ASP A 177 0.39 2.89 -18.63
C ASP A 177 1.36 4.03 -18.28
N ARG A 178 2.64 3.85 -18.65
CA ARG A 178 3.70 4.82 -18.40
C ARG A 178 3.58 6.11 -19.23
N SER A 179 2.73 6.14 -20.24
CA SER A 179 2.44 7.37 -20.99
C SER A 179 1.51 8.32 -20.21
N ARG A 180 0.79 7.79 -19.24
CA ARG A 180 -0.19 8.53 -18.41
C ARG A 180 0.27 8.73 -16.97
N HIS A 181 1.15 7.88 -16.48
CA HIS A 181 1.57 7.83 -15.09
C HIS A 181 3.09 7.78 -14.97
N HIS A 182 3.59 8.04 -13.75
CA HIS A 182 5.01 7.94 -13.41
C HIS A 182 5.26 6.68 -12.60
N VAL A 183 6.27 5.90 -12.98
CA VAL A 183 6.68 4.68 -12.26
C VAL A 183 8.12 4.84 -11.81
N LEU A 184 8.33 4.90 -10.50
CA LEU A 184 9.65 4.97 -9.88
C LEU A 184 9.96 3.61 -9.25
N GLU A 185 11.04 2.99 -9.68
CA GLU A 185 11.44 1.65 -9.26
C GLU A 185 12.74 1.71 -8.46
N ALA A 186 12.81 0.93 -7.38
CA ALA A 186 14.01 0.78 -6.56
C ALA A 186 14.08 -0.64 -5.97
N ALA A 187 15.20 -0.96 -5.32
CA ALA A 187 15.32 -2.14 -4.48
C ALA A 187 14.34 -2.05 -3.29
N HIS A 188 14.03 -3.20 -2.68
CA HIS A 188 13.18 -3.22 -1.49
C HIS A 188 13.88 -2.55 -0.29
N PRO A 189 13.16 -1.81 0.58
CA PRO A 189 13.76 -1.17 1.75
C PRO A 189 14.17 -2.15 2.87
N SER A 190 13.87 -3.43 2.75
CA SER A 190 14.31 -4.45 3.70
C SER A 190 15.84 -4.50 3.82
N PRO A 191 16.38 -4.77 5.03
CA PRO A 191 17.80 -5.04 5.22
C PRO A 191 18.35 -6.15 4.33
N LEU A 192 17.51 -7.09 3.89
CA LEU A 192 17.88 -8.17 2.96
C LEU A 192 18.37 -7.64 1.60
N ALA A 193 17.98 -6.45 1.19
CA ALA A 193 18.48 -5.79 -0.01
C ALA A 193 19.87 -5.13 0.17
N ARG A 194 20.51 -5.32 1.33
CA ARG A 194 21.88 -4.86 1.62
C ARG A 194 22.12 -3.39 1.30
N GLY A 195 21.12 -2.53 1.59
CA GLY A 195 21.23 -1.09 1.39
C GLY A 195 21.00 -0.59 -0.03
N ALA A 196 20.64 -1.44 -0.98
CA ALA A 196 20.42 -1.06 -2.38
C ALA A 196 19.21 -0.10 -2.57
N PHE A 197 18.35 0.06 -1.56
CA PHE A 197 17.26 1.03 -1.54
C PHE A 197 17.76 2.47 -1.36
N PHE A 198 18.84 2.67 -0.59
CA PHE A 198 19.34 4.00 -0.27
C PHE A 198 19.88 4.73 -1.50
N GLY A 199 19.57 6.03 -1.59
CA GLY A 199 19.94 6.85 -2.72
C GLY A 199 18.93 6.82 -3.87
N CYS A 200 17.79 6.12 -3.72
CA CYS A 200 16.74 6.11 -4.74
C CYS A 200 16.07 7.48 -4.93
N ARG A 201 16.02 8.31 -3.87
CA ARG A 201 15.49 9.69 -3.90
C ARG A 201 14.04 9.77 -4.38
N HIS A 202 13.25 8.76 -4.12
CA HIS A 202 11.87 8.70 -4.58
C HIS A 202 10.96 9.76 -3.97
N PHE A 203 11.28 10.25 -2.77
CA PHE A 203 10.44 11.24 -2.06
C PHE A 203 10.57 12.63 -2.67
N SER A 204 11.77 13.10 -2.97
CA SER A 204 11.99 14.36 -3.69
C SER A 204 11.53 14.27 -5.15
N GLN A 205 11.80 13.16 -5.83
CA GLN A 205 11.34 12.94 -7.21
C GLN A 205 9.81 12.96 -7.29
N THR A 206 9.10 12.30 -6.36
CA THR A 206 7.64 12.32 -6.29
C THR A 206 7.13 13.76 -6.18
N ASN A 207 7.70 14.56 -5.30
CA ASN A 207 7.27 15.93 -5.10
C ASN A 207 7.57 16.82 -6.31
N THR A 208 8.69 16.60 -7.01
CA THR A 208 8.97 17.27 -8.27
C THR A 208 7.92 16.94 -9.33
N LEU A 209 7.55 15.66 -9.47
CA LEU A 209 6.54 15.22 -10.43
C LEU A 209 5.14 15.76 -10.10
N LEU A 210 4.76 15.79 -8.83
CA LEU A 210 3.48 16.35 -8.40
C LEU A 210 3.42 17.87 -8.64
N SER A 211 4.47 18.59 -8.27
CA SER A 211 4.56 20.04 -8.48
C SER A 211 4.50 20.42 -9.95
N ALA A 212 5.13 19.65 -10.83
CA ALA A 212 5.07 19.84 -12.28
C ALA A 212 3.66 19.70 -12.86
N GLN A 213 2.77 18.99 -12.14
CA GLN A 213 1.35 18.82 -12.49
C GLN A 213 0.44 19.85 -11.80
N GLY A 214 0.99 20.81 -11.06
CA GLY A 214 0.20 21.75 -10.25
C GLY A 214 -0.44 21.13 -9.03
N LYS A 215 -0.01 19.93 -8.63
CA LYS A 215 -0.50 19.24 -7.42
C LYS A 215 0.36 19.59 -6.21
N ALA A 216 -0.25 19.69 -5.04
CA ALA A 216 0.49 19.90 -3.80
C ALA A 216 1.47 18.74 -3.55
N PRO A 217 2.74 19.04 -3.18
CA PRO A 217 3.69 18.01 -2.80
C PRO A 217 3.25 17.29 -1.52
N ILE A 218 3.81 16.13 -1.28
CA ILE A 218 3.57 15.37 -0.05
C ILE A 218 4.52 15.87 1.04
N ASP A 219 3.97 16.16 2.22
CA ASP A 219 4.75 16.33 3.44
C ASP A 219 5.07 14.95 4.01
N TRP A 220 6.30 14.50 3.77
CA TRP A 220 6.78 13.19 4.19
C TRP A 220 7.20 13.13 5.66
N VAL A 221 7.36 14.27 6.33
CA VAL A 221 7.79 14.34 7.74
C VAL A 221 6.63 13.95 8.66
N LEU A 222 6.91 13.02 9.59
CA LEU A 222 5.94 12.53 10.57
C LEU A 222 6.20 13.10 11.96
#